data_78047eef21e9457c9d68f39849bafd78
#
_entry.id   78047eef21e9457c9d68f39849bafd78
#
_cell.length_a   1.000
_cell.length_b   1.000
_cell.length_c   1.000
_cell.angle_alpha   90.00
_cell.angle_beta   90.00
_cell.angle_gamma   90.00
#
_symmetry.space_group_name_H-M   'P 1'
#
loop_
_entity.id
_entity.type
_entity.pdbx_description
1 polymer ?
#
loop_
_entity_poly.entity_id
_entity_poly.type
_entity_poly.pdbx_seq_one_letter_code
_entity_poly.pdbx_strand_id
1 'polypeptide(L)'
;MRAPLALLVALVGCTRGDDVPAPAIAALTPASGAAGDVVVISGSDFCQNPEPDDEATCLHTGTVAFGSVPATAAAWSDHEIQVGVPAGLTVPVQVRVQVAGRSSNGATFTPR
;
A
#
# COMPACT_ATOMS: atom_id res chain seq x y z
N MET A 1 -5.90 -43.31 6.46
CA MET A 1 -6.03 -42.72 6.41
C MET A 1 -6.03 -41.83 6.48
N ARG A 2 -5.94 -41.53 6.42
CA ARG A 2 -6.00 -40.66 6.44
C ARG A 2 -5.92 -39.63 6.23
N ALA A 3 -5.93 -39.35 6.13
CA ALA A 3 -5.96 -38.30 5.93
C ALA A 3 -5.79 -37.38 5.91
N PRO A 4 -5.69 -37.41 5.83
CA PRO A 4 -5.58 -36.33 5.80
C PRO A 4 -5.80 -35.53 5.61
N LEU A 5 -6.04 -35.65 5.34
CA LEU A 5 -6.38 -34.84 5.20
C LEU A 5 -6.31 -33.91 5.11
N ALA A 6 -6.28 -33.94 5.08
CA ALA A 6 -6.42 -32.98 4.97
C ALA A 6 -6.35 -32.18 4.93
N LEU A 7 -6.27 -32.30 4.78
CA LEU A 7 -6.43 -31.35 4.82
C LEU A 7 -6.51 -30.55 4.61
N LEU A 8 -6.57 -30.73 4.31
CA LEU A 8 -6.87 -29.89 4.18
C LEU A 8 -6.98 -29.08 4.20
N VAL A 9 -7.08 -29.14 4.03
CA VAL A 9 -7.39 -28.32 4.12
C VAL A 9 -7.22 -27.42 4.21
N ALA A 10 -7.00 -27.27 4.21
CA ALA A 10 -7.01 -26.39 4.37
C ALA A 10 -6.94 -25.61 4.00
N LEU A 11 -7.05 -25.59 3.59
CA LEU A 11 -7.26 -24.83 3.33
C LEU A 11 -7.67 -24.16 3.18
N VAL A 12 -7.42 -24.48 2.96
CA VAL A 12 -8.22 -24.01 2.85
C VAL A 12 -8.92 -23.15 3.28
N GLY A 13 -9.25 -23.46 3.36
CA GLY A 13 -10.29 -22.59 3.76
C GLY A 13 -9.88 -21.24 4.07
N CYS A 14 -8.82 -21.02 3.93
CA CYS A 14 -8.32 -19.71 4.19
C CYS A 14 -8.81 -18.69 3.24
N THR A 15 -9.29 -19.13 2.12
CA THR A 15 -9.78 -18.16 1.17
C THR A 15 -11.21 -17.83 1.52
N ARG A 16 -11.42 -16.59 1.83
CA ARG A 16 -12.75 -16.09 2.10
C ARG A 16 -13.03 -14.93 1.18
N GLY A 17 -14.28 -14.75 0.85
CA GLY A 17 -14.65 -13.69 -0.06
C GLY A 17 -14.40 -12.31 0.49
N ASP A 18 -14.34 -12.19 1.80
CA ASP A 18 -14.09 -10.89 2.42
C ASP A 18 -12.63 -10.60 2.65
N ASP A 19 -11.74 -11.53 2.28
CA ASP A 19 -10.32 -11.27 2.43
C ASP A 19 -9.85 -10.35 1.31
N VAL A 20 -9.23 -9.26 1.70
CA VAL A 20 -8.69 -8.29 0.77
C VAL A 20 -7.18 -8.36 0.85
N PRO A 21 -6.47 -8.43 -0.27
CA PRO A 21 -5.01 -8.43 -0.22
C PRO A 21 -4.48 -7.17 0.44
N ALA A 22 -3.32 -7.27 1.04
CA ALA A 22 -2.66 -6.09 1.58
C ALA A 22 -2.37 -5.11 0.44
N PRO A 23 -2.29 -3.81 0.74
CA PRO A 23 -1.94 -2.86 -0.31
C PRO A 23 -0.58 -3.21 -0.90
N ALA A 24 -0.40 -2.91 -2.17
CA ALA A 24 0.84 -3.22 -2.86
C ALA A 24 1.26 -2.02 -3.70
N ILE A 25 2.53 -1.65 -3.61
CA ILE A 25 3.08 -0.57 -4.41
C ILE A 25 3.75 -1.17 -5.64
N ALA A 26 3.35 -0.67 -6.81
CA ALA A 26 3.96 -1.09 -8.06
C ALA A 26 5.09 -0.14 -8.47
N ALA A 27 4.91 1.15 -8.26
CA ALA A 27 5.91 2.12 -8.68
C ALA A 27 5.73 3.45 -7.96
N LEU A 28 6.81 4.21 -7.88
CA LEU A 28 6.79 5.60 -7.45
C LEU A 28 7.17 6.46 -8.65
N THR A 29 6.43 7.54 -8.85
CA THR A 29 6.68 8.44 -9.97
C THR A 29 6.67 9.88 -9.48
N PRO A 30 7.79 10.53 -9.45
CA PRO A 30 9.15 10.03 -9.65
C PRO A 30 9.64 9.24 -8.43
N ALA A 31 10.66 8.45 -8.61
CA ALA A 31 11.25 7.68 -7.51
C ALA A 31 12.34 8.48 -6.80
N SER A 32 12.49 9.75 -7.11
CA SER A 32 13.44 10.64 -6.46
C SER A 32 12.90 12.05 -6.50
N GLY A 33 13.35 12.89 -5.58
CA GLY A 33 12.90 14.26 -5.54
C GLY A 33 13.30 14.96 -4.27
N ALA A 34 12.91 16.22 -4.17
CA ALA A 34 13.21 17.06 -3.02
C ALA A 34 11.97 17.19 -2.14
N ALA A 35 12.18 17.66 -0.91
CA ALA A 35 11.09 17.93 -0.01
C ALA A 35 10.07 18.86 -0.66
N GLY A 36 8.79 18.51 -0.54
CA GLY A 36 7.71 19.27 -1.13
C GLY A 36 7.30 18.83 -2.52
N ASP A 37 8.13 18.03 -3.18
CA ASP A 37 7.74 17.48 -4.49
C ASP A 37 6.59 16.50 -4.32
N VAL A 38 5.79 16.36 -5.37
CA VAL A 38 4.68 15.41 -5.35
C VAL A 38 5.15 14.09 -5.97
N VAL A 39 4.86 13.02 -5.27
CA VAL A 39 5.14 11.66 -5.74
C VAL A 39 3.80 10.95 -5.91
N VAL A 40 3.63 10.28 -7.05
CA VAL A 40 2.47 9.44 -7.28
C VAL A 40 2.86 8.00 -6.97
N ILE A 41 2.15 7.40 -6.05
CA ILE A 41 2.35 5.99 -5.69
C ILE A 41 1.30 5.20 -6.46
N SER A 42 1.76 4.35 -7.36
CA SER A 42 0.87 3.51 -8.16
C SER A 42 0.87 2.11 -7.57
N GLY A 43 -0.27 1.48 -7.56
CA GLY A 43 -0.37 0.14 -7.03
C GLY A 43 -1.78 -0.38 -6.98
N SER A 44 -2.10 -1.13 -5.94
CA SER A 44 -3.40 -1.75 -5.81
C SER A 44 -3.81 -1.88 -4.35
N ASP A 45 -5.12 -1.99 -4.14
CA ASP A 45 -5.72 -2.27 -2.84
C ASP A 45 -5.42 -1.19 -1.80
N PHE A 46 -5.23 0.04 -2.26
CA PHE A 46 -4.97 1.14 -1.34
C PHE A 46 -6.21 1.54 -0.55
N CYS A 47 -7.38 1.19 -1.02
CA CYS A 47 -8.62 1.49 -0.31
C CYS A 47 -9.15 0.29 0.47
N GLN A 48 -8.55 -0.88 0.29
CA GLN A 48 -8.96 -2.11 0.96
C GLN A 48 -10.45 -2.38 0.80
N ASN A 49 -10.96 -2.12 -0.40
CA ASN A 49 -12.36 -2.38 -0.71
C ASN A 49 -12.54 -3.87 -0.94
N PRO A 50 -13.57 -4.48 -0.32
CA PRO A 50 -13.81 -5.90 -0.56
C PRO A 50 -14.37 -6.17 -1.95
N GLU A 51 -14.94 -5.15 -2.59
CA GLU A 51 -15.51 -5.29 -3.94
C GLU A 51 -14.67 -4.51 -4.91
N PRO A 52 -13.96 -5.20 -5.78
CA PRO A 52 -13.02 -4.51 -6.67
C PRO A 52 -13.68 -3.59 -7.67
N ASP A 53 -14.98 -3.74 -7.91
CA ASP A 53 -15.68 -2.86 -8.86
C ASP A 53 -15.94 -1.49 -8.29
N ASP A 54 -15.87 -1.33 -7.00
CA ASP A 54 -16.31 -0.10 -6.35
C ASP A 54 -15.13 0.85 -6.17
N GLU A 55 -14.49 1.19 -7.28
CA GLU A 55 -13.30 2.04 -7.19
C GLU A 55 -13.62 3.48 -6.90
N ALA A 56 -14.85 3.90 -7.19
CA ALA A 56 -15.20 5.29 -6.95
C ALA A 56 -15.28 5.61 -5.47
N THR A 57 -15.48 4.61 -4.63
CA THR A 57 -15.60 4.80 -3.19
C THR A 57 -14.44 4.13 -2.50
N CYS A 58 -13.62 4.92 -1.85
CA CYS A 58 -12.51 4.39 -1.08
C CYS A 58 -13.00 4.11 0.32
N LEU A 59 -13.10 2.82 0.66
CA LEU A 59 -13.64 2.41 1.94
C LEU A 59 -12.72 2.83 3.09
N HIS A 60 -11.43 2.71 2.88
CA HIS A 60 -10.45 3.08 3.89
C HIS A 60 -9.37 3.92 3.26
N THR A 61 -8.88 4.88 4.01
CA THR A 61 -7.65 5.57 3.67
C THR A 61 -6.67 5.28 4.80
N GLY A 62 -5.42 5.61 4.58
CA GLY A 62 -4.41 5.29 5.57
C GLY A 62 -3.30 6.30 5.60
N THR A 63 -2.10 5.81 5.80
CA THR A 63 -0.93 6.66 5.94
C THR A 63 0.16 6.20 5.01
N VAL A 64 1.05 7.13 4.68
CA VAL A 64 2.25 6.85 3.89
C VAL A 64 3.44 7.28 4.72
N ALA A 65 4.48 6.46 4.72
CA ALA A 65 5.72 6.79 5.42
C ALA A 65 6.90 6.64 4.47
N PHE A 66 7.80 7.60 4.52
CA PHE A 66 9.08 7.56 3.83
C PHE A 66 10.12 7.16 4.86
N GLY A 67 10.41 5.84 4.93
CA GLY A 67 11.19 5.31 6.03
C GLY A 67 10.40 5.43 7.31
N SER A 68 10.92 6.15 8.28
CA SER A 68 10.22 6.41 9.53
C SER A 68 9.51 7.76 9.56
N VAL A 69 9.56 8.52 8.45
CA VAL A 69 9.00 9.87 8.41
C VAL A 69 7.62 9.83 7.77
N PRO A 70 6.58 10.25 8.49
CA PRO A 70 5.24 10.24 7.90
C PRO A 70 5.11 11.32 6.82
N ALA A 71 4.27 11.05 5.84
CA ALA A 71 3.99 11.97 4.76
C ALA A 71 2.49 12.18 4.67
N THR A 72 2.11 13.32 4.10
CA THR A 72 0.71 13.70 3.97
C THR A 72 0.25 13.42 2.55
N ALA A 73 -0.81 12.63 2.43
CA ALA A 73 -1.39 12.33 1.13
C ALA A 73 -2.35 13.44 0.73
N ALA A 74 -2.22 13.91 -0.51
CA ALA A 74 -3.12 14.92 -1.06
C ALA A 74 -4.29 14.28 -1.79
N ALA A 75 -4.13 13.05 -2.27
CA ALA A 75 -5.20 12.32 -2.96
C ALA A 75 -5.02 10.85 -2.70
N TRP A 76 -6.12 10.12 -2.64
CA TRP A 76 -6.11 8.70 -2.28
C TRP A 76 -7.17 7.97 -3.09
N SER A 77 -6.75 7.00 -3.85
CA SER A 77 -7.66 6.11 -4.55
C SER A 77 -7.14 4.68 -4.43
N ASP A 78 -7.87 3.74 -4.97
CA ASP A 78 -7.49 2.33 -4.81
C ASP A 78 -6.19 1.98 -5.53
N HIS A 79 -5.86 2.70 -6.58
CA HIS A 79 -4.69 2.39 -7.40
C HIS A 79 -3.64 3.49 -7.40
N GLU A 80 -3.90 4.61 -6.75
CA GLU A 80 -3.02 5.77 -6.86
C GLU A 80 -3.12 6.65 -5.63
N ILE A 81 -1.98 7.06 -5.11
CA ILE A 81 -1.91 7.99 -3.99
C ILE A 81 -0.96 9.10 -4.39
N GLN A 82 -1.36 10.34 -4.18
CA GLN A 82 -0.48 11.49 -4.38
C GLN A 82 -0.03 11.98 -3.02
N VAL A 83 1.28 12.09 -2.85
CA VAL A 83 1.84 12.41 -1.54
C VAL A 83 2.99 13.39 -1.72
N GLY A 84 3.16 14.28 -0.77
CA GLY A 84 4.28 15.21 -0.75
C GLY A 84 5.49 14.59 -0.07
N VAL A 85 6.67 14.82 -0.62
CA VAL A 85 7.90 14.33 -0.03
C VAL A 85 8.14 15.07 1.28
N PRO A 86 8.30 14.35 2.41
CA PRO A 86 8.54 15.03 3.67
C PRO A 86 9.95 15.59 3.75
N ALA A 87 10.13 16.59 4.61
CA ALA A 87 11.43 17.16 4.85
C ALA A 87 12.27 16.24 5.72
N GLY A 88 13.57 16.40 5.64
CA GLY A 88 14.47 15.69 6.55
C GLY A 88 15.05 14.42 6.01
N LEU A 89 14.70 14.02 4.80
CA LEU A 89 15.25 12.81 4.20
C LEU A 89 16.65 13.12 3.65
N THR A 90 17.62 12.30 3.99
CA THR A 90 19.00 12.49 3.54
C THR A 90 19.56 11.28 2.83
N VAL A 91 18.90 10.13 2.92
CA VAL A 91 19.37 8.88 2.33
C VAL A 91 18.17 8.19 1.68
N PRO A 92 18.41 7.24 0.77
CA PRO A 92 17.30 6.47 0.21
C PRO A 92 16.51 5.77 1.31
N VAL A 93 15.20 5.77 1.16
CA VAL A 93 14.29 5.19 2.15
C VAL A 93 13.27 4.30 1.45
N GLN A 94 12.64 3.45 2.24
CA GLN A 94 11.55 2.62 1.74
C GLN A 94 10.24 3.33 2.01
N VAL A 95 9.45 3.52 0.96
CA VAL A 95 8.12 4.10 1.09
C VAL A 95 7.13 2.96 1.29
N ARG A 96 6.26 3.10 2.26
CA ARG A 96 5.24 2.09 2.55
C ARG A 96 3.91 2.77 2.78
N VAL A 97 2.87 2.05 2.39
CA VAL A 97 1.48 2.47 2.59
C VAL A 97 0.89 1.56 3.65
N GLN A 98 0.15 2.15 4.58
CA GLN A 98 -0.51 1.40 5.64
C GLN A 98 -1.98 1.75 5.65
N VAL A 99 -2.84 0.75 5.49
CA VAL A 99 -4.30 0.94 5.43
C VAL A 99 -4.95 -0.18 6.21
N ALA A 100 -5.90 0.17 7.08
CA ALA A 100 -6.70 -0.82 7.82
C ALA A 100 -5.82 -1.85 8.55
N GLY A 101 -4.70 -1.40 9.10
CA GLY A 101 -3.80 -2.27 9.84
C GLY A 101 -2.89 -3.14 8.98
N ARG A 102 -2.89 -2.92 7.67
CA ARG A 102 -2.06 -3.69 6.74
C ARG A 102 -1.02 -2.79 6.10
N SER A 103 0.16 -3.32 5.88
CA SER A 103 1.27 -2.58 5.28
C SER A 103 1.58 -3.11 3.90
N SER A 104 1.95 -2.21 3.01
CA SER A 104 2.39 -2.59 1.68
C SER A 104 3.85 -3.05 1.70
N ASN A 105 4.29 -3.54 0.56
CA ASN A 105 5.72 -3.71 0.31
C ASN A 105 6.40 -2.35 0.33
N GLY A 106 7.72 -2.35 0.44
CA GLY A 106 8.50 -1.12 0.37
C GLY A 106 8.90 -0.82 -1.06
N ALA A 107 8.98 0.47 -1.36
CA ALA A 107 9.48 0.96 -2.64
C ALA A 107 10.51 2.04 -2.36
N THR A 108 11.64 1.98 -3.03
CA THR A 108 12.77 2.86 -2.71
C THR A 108 12.55 4.24 -3.30
N PHE A 109 12.70 5.25 -2.46
CA PHE A 109 12.70 6.65 -2.87
C PHE A 109 14.04 7.27 -2.52
N THR A 110 14.62 8.02 -3.47
CA THR A 110 15.92 8.65 -3.28
C THR A 110 15.71 10.16 -3.13
N PRO A 111 15.96 10.72 -1.95
CA PRO A 111 15.80 12.17 -1.77
C PRO A 111 16.95 12.93 -2.45
N ARG A 112 16.67 14.17 -2.83
CA ARG A 112 17.63 15.06 -3.45
C ARG A 112 17.93 16.25 -2.60
#